data_35741c0f559d01012eb9a8cf7d1c0122
#
_entry.id   35741c0f559d01012eb9a8cf7d1c0122
#
_cell.length_a   1.000
_cell.length_b   1.000
_cell.length_c   1.000
_cell.angle_alpha   90.00
_cell.angle_beta   90.00
_cell.angle_gamma   90.00
#
_symmetry.space_group_name_H-M   'P 1'
#
loop_
_entity.id
_entity.type
_entity.pdbx_description
1 polymer ?
#
loop_
_entity_poly.entity_id
_entity_poly.type
_entity_poly.pdbx_seq_one_letter_code
_entity_poly.pdbx_strand_id
1 'polypeptide(L)'
;TRILRRNVFVRSEVNTSNADSYPSSNPFDQRGPFLLSLCMTLVGYSVLVALPAINSAWVDQLGFTEVEVNRVASADLLGLFLGASATAALIRKHSRQTLTYLGIGLAIAANAACTQYVDYETTLGLRLLAGLGSGFYTAVAVAGLGACTKPREAFNWMLLAFAISQFLELQLIPHLTMN
;
A
#
# COMPACT_ATOMS: atom_id res chain seq x y z
N THR A 1 -59.82 41.14 16.04
CA THR A 1 -58.89 41.48 14.95
C THR A 1 -58.16 40.20 14.55
N ARG A 2 -58.61 39.57 13.43
CA ARG A 2 -57.99 38.33 12.87
C ARG A 2 -56.88 38.76 11.96
N ILE A 3 -55.66 38.37 12.28
CA ILE A 3 -54.51 38.47 11.37
C ILE A 3 -54.37 37.15 10.60
N LEU A 4 -54.73 37.23 9.35
CA LEU A 4 -54.56 36.15 8.34
C LEU A 4 -53.05 35.93 8.11
N ARG A 5 -52.52 34.79 8.49
CA ARG A 5 -51.21 34.31 8.02
C ARG A 5 -51.33 33.85 6.56
N ARG A 6 -50.76 34.62 5.69
CA ARG A 6 -50.61 34.30 4.27
C ARG A 6 -49.39 33.39 4.15
N ASN A 7 -49.60 32.07 4.03
CA ASN A 7 -48.56 31.14 3.68
C ASN A 7 -48.18 31.37 2.21
N VAL A 8 -47.09 32.05 1.99
CA VAL A 8 -46.44 32.12 0.67
C VAL A 8 -45.66 30.82 0.50
N PHE A 9 -46.30 29.86 -0.17
CA PHE A 9 -45.63 28.65 -0.66
C PHE A 9 -44.86 29.09 -1.91
N VAL A 10 -43.57 29.45 -1.73
CA VAL A 10 -42.66 29.63 -2.85
C VAL A 10 -42.35 28.24 -3.37
N ARG A 11 -43.09 27.82 -4.37
CA ARG A 11 -42.79 26.65 -5.16
C ARG A 11 -41.53 27.00 -5.98
N SER A 12 -40.35 26.64 -5.45
CA SER A 12 -39.13 26.62 -6.26
C SER A 12 -39.32 25.56 -7.34
N GLU A 13 -39.60 26.01 -8.56
CA GLU A 13 -39.48 25.16 -9.74
C GLU A 13 -38.01 24.73 -9.81
N VAL A 14 -37.73 23.51 -9.34
CA VAL A 14 -36.47 22.84 -9.58
C VAL A 14 -36.39 22.62 -11.08
N ASN A 15 -35.56 23.41 -11.74
CA ASN A 15 -35.24 23.28 -13.15
C ASN A 15 -34.59 21.90 -13.39
N THR A 16 -35.43 20.94 -13.79
CA THR A 16 -35.03 19.55 -14.07
C THR A 16 -34.33 19.38 -15.41
N SER A 17 -33.94 20.46 -16.08
CA SER A 17 -33.34 20.39 -17.41
C SER A 17 -31.82 20.13 -17.44
N ASN A 18 -31.15 19.89 -16.29
CA ASN A 18 -29.74 19.55 -16.24
C ASN A 18 -29.46 18.24 -15.48
N ALA A 19 -30.42 17.31 -15.44
CA ALA A 19 -30.26 16.02 -14.77
C ALA A 19 -29.54 14.95 -15.63
N ASP A 20 -29.09 15.29 -16.84
CA ASP A 20 -28.26 14.42 -17.69
C ASP A 20 -26.76 14.69 -17.54
N SER A 21 -26.32 15.19 -16.36
CA SER A 21 -24.91 15.10 -15.98
C SER A 21 -24.60 13.63 -15.73
N TYR A 22 -23.89 13.01 -16.68
CA TYR A 22 -23.25 11.70 -16.57
C TYR A 22 -22.81 11.45 -15.13
N PRO A 23 -23.13 10.29 -14.53
CA PRO A 23 -22.55 9.94 -13.24
C PRO A 23 -21.03 9.99 -13.44
N SER A 24 -20.37 10.95 -12.81
CA SER A 24 -18.92 11.04 -12.82
C SER A 24 -18.42 9.75 -12.19
N SER A 25 -18.04 8.78 -13.02
CA SER A 25 -17.55 7.49 -12.55
C SER A 25 -16.35 7.80 -11.66
N ASN A 26 -16.40 7.36 -10.41
CA ASN A 26 -15.30 7.57 -9.48
C ASN A 26 -14.01 7.04 -10.14
N PRO A 27 -12.96 7.87 -10.30
CA PRO A 27 -11.73 7.45 -10.97
C PRO A 27 -11.09 6.20 -10.35
N PHE A 28 -11.34 5.97 -9.05
CA PHE A 28 -10.81 4.81 -8.33
C PHE A 28 -11.57 3.50 -8.62
N ASP A 29 -12.77 3.57 -9.18
CA ASP A 29 -13.54 2.38 -9.61
C ASP A 29 -13.13 1.90 -11.00
N GLN A 30 -12.33 2.66 -11.73
CA GLN A 30 -11.79 2.23 -13.01
C GLN A 30 -10.84 1.05 -12.81
N ARG A 31 -10.87 0.08 -13.73
CA ARG A 31 -10.06 -1.14 -13.65
C ARG A 31 -8.56 -0.87 -13.50
N GLY A 32 -8.03 0.14 -14.19
CA GLY A 32 -6.61 0.49 -14.15
C GLY A 32 -6.14 0.92 -12.75
N PRO A 33 -6.66 2.02 -12.18
CA PRO A 33 -6.32 2.47 -10.83
C PRO A 33 -6.60 1.43 -9.75
N PHE A 34 -7.68 0.66 -9.87
CA PHE A 34 -8.01 -0.41 -8.93
C PHE A 34 -6.96 -1.52 -8.95
N LEU A 35 -6.65 -2.08 -10.12
CA LEU A 35 -5.64 -3.13 -10.27
C LEU A 35 -4.25 -2.64 -9.86
N LEU A 36 -3.90 -1.41 -10.21
CA LEU A 36 -2.63 -0.81 -9.79
C LEU A 36 -2.53 -0.75 -8.25
N SER A 37 -3.58 -0.26 -7.58
CA SER A 37 -3.62 -0.20 -6.12
C SER A 37 -3.53 -1.60 -5.51
N LEU A 38 -4.21 -2.59 -6.09
CA LEU A 38 -4.14 -3.96 -5.66
C LEU A 38 -2.73 -4.53 -5.79
N CYS A 39 -2.10 -4.40 -6.96
CA CYS A 39 -0.73 -4.86 -7.19
C CYS A 39 0.27 -4.19 -6.25
N MET A 40 0.18 -2.87 -6.07
CA MET A 40 1.06 -2.13 -5.16
C MET A 40 0.91 -2.61 -3.70
N THR A 41 -0.29 -2.91 -3.27
CA THR A 41 -0.54 -3.45 -1.93
C THR A 41 0.06 -4.84 -1.79
N LEU A 42 -0.11 -5.71 -2.79
CA LEU A 42 0.48 -7.06 -2.81
C LEU A 42 2.01 -7.00 -2.74
N VAL A 43 2.64 -6.21 -3.61
CA VAL A 43 4.10 -6.04 -3.62
C VAL A 43 4.61 -5.45 -2.29
N GLY A 44 3.87 -4.50 -1.70
CA GLY A 44 4.27 -3.89 -0.43
C GLY A 44 4.23 -4.86 0.75
N TYR A 45 3.33 -5.82 0.74
CA TYR A 45 3.21 -6.83 1.80
C TYR A 45 3.91 -8.16 1.46
N SER A 46 4.36 -8.39 0.23
CA SER A 46 5.03 -9.65 -0.16
C SER A 46 6.27 -9.94 0.68
N VAL A 47 7.02 -8.90 1.06
CA VAL A 47 8.19 -9.04 1.93
C VAL A 47 7.85 -9.71 3.25
N LEU A 48 6.66 -9.41 3.84
CA LEU A 48 6.22 -10.03 5.10
C LEU A 48 6.02 -11.54 4.98
N VAL A 49 5.55 -11.98 3.83
CA VAL A 49 5.33 -13.40 3.54
C VAL A 49 6.64 -14.12 3.26
N ALA A 50 7.55 -13.44 2.55
CA ALA A 50 8.87 -13.99 2.20
C ALA A 50 9.85 -14.01 3.40
N LEU A 51 9.57 -13.28 4.49
CA LEU A 51 10.45 -13.17 5.66
C LEU A 51 10.96 -14.53 6.18
N PRO A 52 10.15 -15.59 6.38
CA PRO A 52 10.68 -16.86 6.88
C PRO A 52 11.73 -17.47 5.97
N ALA A 53 11.51 -17.42 4.64
CA ALA A 53 12.44 -17.95 3.66
C ALA A 53 13.71 -17.10 3.54
N ILE A 54 13.56 -15.78 3.58
CA ILE A 54 14.69 -14.84 3.58
C ILE A 54 15.53 -15.02 4.84
N ASN A 55 14.90 -15.18 5.98
CA ASN A 55 15.55 -15.39 7.27
C ASN A 55 16.38 -16.67 7.26
N SER A 56 15.84 -17.80 6.79
CA SER A 56 16.61 -19.04 6.63
C SER A 56 17.83 -18.83 5.75
N ALA A 57 17.65 -18.20 4.59
CA ALA A 57 18.75 -17.95 3.67
C ALA A 57 19.86 -17.08 4.29
N TRP A 58 19.52 -16.10 5.09
CA TRP A 58 20.52 -15.25 5.76
C TRP A 58 21.29 -15.99 6.85
N VAL A 59 20.62 -16.86 7.62
CA VAL A 59 21.30 -17.72 8.61
C VAL A 59 22.23 -18.68 7.89
N ASP A 60 21.74 -19.38 6.88
CA ASP A 60 22.46 -20.47 6.21
C ASP A 60 23.58 -19.96 5.30
N GLN A 61 23.40 -18.85 4.59
CA GLN A 61 24.33 -18.37 3.56
C GLN A 61 25.24 -17.24 4.05
N LEU A 62 24.73 -16.35 4.94
CA LEU A 62 25.45 -15.16 5.39
C LEU A 62 25.99 -15.32 6.82
N GLY A 63 25.63 -16.40 7.52
CA GLY A 63 26.07 -16.67 8.89
C GLY A 63 25.49 -15.73 9.93
N PHE A 64 24.36 -15.06 9.64
CA PHE A 64 23.68 -14.23 10.61
C PHE A 64 23.07 -15.09 11.71
N THR A 65 23.10 -14.58 12.92
CA THR A 65 22.39 -15.21 14.04
C THR A 65 20.89 -15.00 13.90
N GLU A 66 20.08 -15.91 14.47
CA GLU A 66 18.61 -15.77 14.47
C GLU A 66 18.16 -14.43 15.10
N VAL A 67 18.90 -13.92 16.08
CA VAL A 67 18.61 -12.63 16.73
C VAL A 67 18.85 -11.47 15.76
N GLU A 68 19.92 -11.50 15.00
CA GLU A 68 20.24 -10.47 13.99
C GLU A 68 19.20 -10.46 12.88
N VAL A 69 18.83 -11.61 12.36
CA VAL A 69 17.80 -11.74 11.34
C VAL A 69 16.45 -11.19 11.82
N ASN A 70 16.05 -11.51 13.05
CA ASN A 70 14.81 -10.98 13.63
C ASN A 70 14.86 -9.46 13.84
N ARG A 71 16.01 -8.89 14.17
CA ARG A 71 16.20 -7.44 14.25
C ARG A 71 16.10 -6.77 12.88
N VAL A 72 16.69 -7.37 11.86
CA VAL A 72 16.60 -6.89 10.47
C VAL A 72 15.16 -6.91 9.97
N ALA A 73 14.41 -8.00 10.23
CA ALA A 73 13.00 -8.10 9.93
C ALA A 73 12.17 -7.03 10.66
N SER A 74 12.47 -6.79 11.93
CA SER A 74 11.81 -5.76 12.74
C SER A 74 12.12 -4.36 12.24
N ALA A 75 13.32 -4.10 11.74
CA ALA A 75 13.69 -2.82 11.14
C ALA A 75 12.90 -2.55 9.84
N ASP A 76 12.70 -3.57 9.00
CA ASP A 76 11.87 -3.46 7.78
C ASP A 76 10.41 -3.11 8.13
N LEU A 77 9.83 -3.79 9.11
CA LEU A 77 8.49 -3.51 9.61
C LEU A 77 8.36 -2.10 10.22
N LEU A 78 9.36 -1.69 10.99
CA LEU A 78 9.41 -0.34 11.55
C LEU A 78 9.47 0.70 10.43
N GLY A 79 10.29 0.46 9.41
CA GLY A 79 10.37 1.30 8.22
C GLY A 79 9.01 1.43 7.53
N LEU A 80 8.34 0.29 7.29
CA LEU A 80 7.00 0.25 6.69
C LEU A 80 5.99 1.07 7.50
N PHE A 81 5.98 0.91 8.81
CA PHE A 81 5.13 1.69 9.71
C PHE A 81 5.41 3.20 9.63
N LEU A 82 6.68 3.59 9.67
CA LEU A 82 7.10 4.99 9.58
C LEU A 82 6.73 5.60 8.21
N GLY A 83 6.96 4.85 7.13
CA GLY A 83 6.61 5.26 5.77
C GLY A 83 5.11 5.44 5.57
N ALA A 84 4.31 4.50 6.08
CA ALA A 84 2.84 4.59 6.04
C ALA A 84 2.33 5.79 6.87
N SER A 85 2.89 6.00 8.05
CA SER A 85 2.54 7.13 8.92
C SER A 85 2.91 8.47 8.29
N ALA A 86 4.10 8.57 7.70
CA ALA A 86 4.54 9.74 6.95
C ALA A 86 3.63 10.01 5.76
N THR A 87 3.24 8.98 5.01
CA THR A 87 2.28 9.10 3.90
C THR A 87 0.95 9.66 4.37
N ALA A 88 0.40 9.17 5.47
CA ALA A 88 -0.86 9.66 6.01
C ALA A 88 -0.80 11.17 6.34
N ALA A 89 0.35 11.67 6.80
CA ALA A 89 0.56 13.08 7.06
C ALA A 89 0.79 13.91 5.77
N LEU A 90 1.51 13.33 4.80
CA LEU A 90 1.96 14.03 3.59
C LEU A 90 0.95 14.00 2.44
N ILE A 91 0.04 13.04 2.39
CA ILE A 91 -0.92 12.83 1.29
C ILE A 91 -1.86 14.04 1.06
N ARG A 92 -2.00 14.89 2.08
CA ARG A 92 -2.76 16.15 1.98
C ARG A 92 -1.98 17.27 1.29
N LYS A 93 -0.65 17.20 1.30
CA LYS A 93 0.25 18.27 0.80
C LYS A 93 0.91 17.91 -0.52
N HIS A 94 1.07 16.64 -0.80
CA HIS A 94 1.79 16.13 -1.97
C HIS A 94 0.89 15.24 -2.82
N SER A 95 1.19 15.16 -4.12
CA SER A 95 0.46 14.29 -5.01
C SER A 95 0.68 12.81 -4.66
N ARG A 96 -0.34 11.98 -4.81
CA ARG A 96 -0.25 10.52 -4.61
C ARG A 96 0.84 9.92 -5.50
N GLN A 97 0.97 10.42 -6.73
CA GLN A 97 1.99 9.96 -7.67
C GLN A 97 3.41 10.23 -7.16
N THR A 98 3.68 11.43 -6.65
CA THR A 98 5.00 11.79 -6.11
C THR A 98 5.37 10.88 -4.94
N LEU A 99 4.44 10.65 -4.00
CA LEU A 99 4.68 9.77 -2.84
C LEU A 99 4.93 8.32 -3.30
N THR A 100 4.18 7.84 -4.30
CA THR A 100 4.37 6.51 -4.87
C THR A 100 5.74 6.37 -5.52
N TYR A 101 6.14 7.29 -6.41
CA TYR A 101 7.44 7.21 -7.09
C TYR A 101 8.62 7.33 -6.11
N LEU A 102 8.50 8.21 -5.11
CA LEU A 102 9.50 8.34 -4.07
C LEU A 102 9.62 7.02 -3.26
N GLY A 103 8.50 6.43 -2.89
CA GLY A 103 8.47 5.16 -2.17
C GLY A 103 9.07 4.01 -2.98
N ILE A 104 8.66 3.85 -4.24
CA ILE A 104 9.19 2.81 -5.13
C ILE A 104 10.68 3.02 -5.36
N GLY A 105 11.12 4.25 -5.67
CA GLY A 105 12.53 4.57 -5.90
C GLY A 105 13.39 4.25 -4.68
N LEU A 106 12.92 4.63 -3.48
CA LEU A 106 13.62 4.33 -2.22
C LEU A 106 13.69 2.83 -1.96
N ALA A 107 12.58 2.10 -2.15
CA ALA A 107 12.56 0.65 -1.95
C ALA A 107 13.50 -0.07 -2.92
N ILE A 108 13.49 0.30 -4.21
CA ILE A 108 14.38 -0.29 -5.21
C ILE A 108 15.84 0.00 -4.88
N ALA A 109 16.19 1.26 -4.57
CA ALA A 109 17.55 1.65 -4.26
C ALA A 109 18.08 0.93 -3.02
N ALA A 110 17.28 0.86 -1.95
CA ALA A 110 17.66 0.16 -0.72
C ALA A 110 17.81 -1.35 -0.93
N ASN A 111 16.89 -1.99 -1.66
CA ASN A 111 17.01 -3.42 -1.98
C ASN A 111 18.21 -3.72 -2.90
N ALA A 112 18.48 -2.87 -3.89
CA ALA A 112 19.66 -3.00 -4.74
C ALA A 112 20.97 -2.83 -3.94
N ALA A 113 21.00 -1.90 -2.99
CA ALA A 113 22.14 -1.74 -2.10
C ALA A 113 22.35 -2.96 -1.19
N CYS A 114 21.28 -3.61 -0.72
CA CYS A 114 21.38 -4.84 0.07
C CYS A 114 22.06 -6.00 -0.67
N THR A 115 22.08 -6.00 -2.01
CA THR A 115 22.80 -7.03 -2.77
C THR A 115 24.31 -6.78 -2.84
N GLN A 116 24.75 -5.56 -2.54
CA GLN A 116 26.18 -5.18 -2.59
C GLN A 116 26.84 -5.18 -1.21
N TYR A 117 26.06 -4.88 -0.19
CA TYR A 117 26.54 -4.78 1.19
C TYR A 117 25.86 -5.84 2.03
N VAL A 118 26.67 -6.74 2.60
CA VAL A 118 26.23 -7.97 3.26
C VAL A 118 26.50 -7.94 4.77
N ASP A 119 27.10 -6.85 5.28
CA ASP A 119 27.33 -6.70 6.70
C ASP A 119 26.04 -6.37 7.47
N TYR A 120 25.93 -6.85 8.70
CA TYR A 120 24.73 -6.77 9.53
C TYR A 120 24.23 -5.31 9.71
N GLU A 121 25.12 -4.41 10.11
CA GLU A 121 24.74 -3.02 10.42
C GLU A 121 24.20 -2.27 9.18
N THR A 122 24.85 -2.45 8.04
CA THR A 122 24.41 -1.86 6.78
C THR A 122 23.10 -2.49 6.33
N THR A 123 22.96 -3.79 6.43
CA THR A 123 21.72 -4.51 6.08
C THR A 123 20.56 -4.04 6.95
N LEU A 124 20.77 -3.85 8.26
CA LEU A 124 19.76 -3.32 9.17
C LEU A 124 19.25 -1.94 8.72
N GLY A 125 20.17 -1.02 8.40
CA GLY A 125 19.85 0.32 7.93
C GLY A 125 19.13 0.31 6.57
N LEU A 126 19.60 -0.49 5.63
CA LEU A 126 19.01 -0.62 4.30
C LEU A 126 17.61 -1.23 4.35
N ARG A 127 17.36 -2.20 5.23
CA ARG A 127 16.03 -2.77 5.44
C ARG A 127 15.05 -1.77 6.03
N LEU A 128 15.48 -0.95 6.97
CA LEU A 128 14.67 0.16 7.48
C LEU A 128 14.28 1.12 6.34
N LEU A 129 15.21 1.46 5.45
CA LEU A 129 14.95 2.33 4.30
C LEU A 129 14.03 1.65 3.25
N ALA A 130 14.24 0.36 2.98
CA ALA A 130 13.39 -0.42 2.08
C ALA A 130 11.95 -0.47 2.61
N GLY A 131 11.78 -0.77 3.89
CA GLY A 131 10.49 -0.75 4.57
C GLY A 131 9.83 0.62 4.50
N LEU A 132 10.58 1.71 4.74
CA LEU A 132 10.07 3.08 4.65
C LEU A 132 9.55 3.38 3.24
N GLY A 133 10.29 3.00 2.19
CA GLY A 133 9.86 3.11 0.81
C GLY A 133 8.59 2.30 0.54
N SER A 134 8.54 1.06 1.02
CA SER A 134 7.36 0.18 0.90
C SER A 134 6.14 0.79 1.59
N GLY A 135 6.32 1.40 2.76
CA GLY A 135 5.26 2.09 3.50
C GLY A 135 4.65 3.25 2.73
N PHE A 136 5.47 4.02 1.98
CA PHE A 136 4.97 5.14 1.18
C PHE A 136 3.97 4.67 0.11
N TYR A 137 4.36 3.77 -0.79
CA TYR A 137 3.48 3.38 -1.89
C TYR A 137 2.33 2.47 -1.44
N THR A 138 2.54 1.62 -0.43
CA THR A 138 1.48 0.76 0.12
C THR A 138 0.37 1.59 0.76
N ALA A 139 0.71 2.62 1.55
CA ALA A 139 -0.28 3.50 2.15
C ALA A 139 -1.08 4.29 1.11
N VAL A 140 -0.43 4.75 0.02
CA VAL A 140 -1.14 5.38 -1.10
C VAL A 140 -2.10 4.39 -1.77
N ALA A 141 -1.67 3.14 -1.98
CA ALA A 141 -2.49 2.10 -2.59
C ALA A 141 -3.72 1.76 -1.73
N VAL A 142 -3.52 1.55 -0.43
CA VAL A 142 -4.61 1.31 0.53
C VAL A 142 -5.59 2.48 0.57
N ALA A 143 -5.08 3.73 0.55
CA ALA A 143 -5.93 4.92 0.46
C ALA A 143 -6.71 4.99 -0.87
N GLY A 144 -6.14 4.47 -1.96
CA GLY A 144 -6.81 4.32 -3.26
C GLY A 144 -8.00 3.35 -3.19
N LEU A 145 -7.78 2.16 -2.61
CA LEU A 145 -8.83 1.16 -2.41
C LEU A 145 -9.94 1.67 -1.48
N GLY A 146 -9.58 2.43 -0.44
CA GLY A 146 -10.55 3.07 0.45
C GLY A 146 -11.36 4.20 -0.19
N ALA A 147 -10.88 4.77 -1.31
CA ALA A 147 -11.56 5.82 -2.05
C ALA A 147 -12.53 5.29 -3.13
N CYS A 148 -12.60 3.98 -3.36
CA CYS A 148 -13.58 3.35 -4.25
C CYS A 148 -15.01 3.59 -3.76
N THR A 149 -15.98 3.56 -4.65
CA THR A 149 -17.41 3.69 -4.30
C THR A 149 -17.87 2.56 -3.36
N LYS A 150 -17.26 1.37 -3.49
CA LYS A 150 -17.54 0.20 -2.64
C LYS A 150 -16.26 -0.28 -1.93
N PRO A 151 -15.79 0.44 -0.91
CA PRO A 151 -14.52 0.11 -0.25
C PRO A 151 -14.49 -1.31 0.33
N ARG A 152 -15.62 -1.80 0.87
CA ARG A 152 -15.72 -3.17 1.40
C ARG A 152 -15.39 -4.23 0.36
N GLU A 153 -15.92 -4.09 -0.85
CA GLU A 153 -15.65 -5.02 -1.95
C GLU A 153 -14.16 -4.92 -2.37
N ALA A 154 -13.62 -3.70 -2.44
CA ALA A 154 -12.22 -3.46 -2.77
C ALA A 154 -11.26 -4.14 -1.78
N PHE A 155 -11.51 -4.00 -0.48
CA PHE A 155 -10.71 -4.67 0.55
C PHE A 155 -10.88 -6.18 0.56
N ASN A 156 -12.08 -6.71 0.27
CA ASN A 156 -12.27 -8.16 0.14
C ASN A 156 -11.46 -8.73 -1.04
N TRP A 157 -11.44 -8.05 -2.18
CA TRP A 157 -10.59 -8.42 -3.31
C TRP A 157 -9.10 -8.36 -2.96
N MET A 158 -8.69 -7.34 -2.21
CA MET A 158 -7.32 -7.23 -1.72
C MET A 158 -6.94 -8.41 -0.82
N LEU A 159 -7.79 -8.78 0.13
CA LEU A 159 -7.54 -9.91 1.03
C LEU A 159 -7.48 -11.24 0.26
N LEU A 160 -8.38 -11.45 -0.71
CA LEU A 160 -8.36 -12.64 -1.54
C LEU A 160 -7.08 -12.71 -2.39
N ALA A 161 -6.73 -11.62 -3.04
CA ALA A 161 -5.50 -11.54 -3.84
C ALA A 161 -4.26 -11.76 -2.97
N PHE A 162 -4.23 -11.20 -1.75
CA PHE A 162 -3.16 -11.41 -0.78
C PHE A 162 -3.05 -12.89 -0.37
N ALA A 163 -4.16 -13.56 -0.07
CA ALA A 163 -4.14 -14.98 0.28
C ALA A 163 -3.62 -15.86 -0.88
N ILE A 164 -4.00 -15.55 -2.13
CA ILE A 164 -3.50 -16.25 -3.31
C ILE A 164 -1.99 -15.97 -3.50
N SER A 165 -1.56 -14.71 -3.37
CA SER A 165 -0.15 -14.34 -3.47
C SER A 165 0.70 -15.07 -2.44
N GLN A 166 0.26 -15.10 -1.18
CA GLN A 166 0.93 -15.84 -0.11
C GLN A 166 1.07 -17.32 -0.41
N PHE A 167 -0.02 -17.95 -0.88
CA PHE A 167 0.04 -19.35 -1.26
C PHE A 167 1.07 -19.61 -2.36
N LEU A 168 1.08 -18.77 -3.41
CA LEU A 168 2.03 -18.90 -4.51
C LEU A 168 3.47 -18.65 -4.05
N GLU A 169 3.71 -17.63 -3.23
CA GLU A 169 5.04 -17.32 -2.70
C GLU A 169 5.60 -18.46 -1.86
N LEU A 170 4.81 -19.02 -0.94
CA LEU A 170 5.22 -20.15 -0.11
C LEU A 170 5.51 -21.42 -0.92
N GLN A 171 4.88 -21.60 -2.09
CA GLN A 171 5.17 -22.73 -2.96
C GLN A 171 6.39 -22.48 -3.86
N LEU A 172 6.56 -21.25 -4.36
CA LEU A 172 7.59 -20.93 -5.34
C LEU A 172 8.96 -20.67 -4.70
N ILE A 173 9.02 -19.98 -3.56
CA ILE A 173 10.29 -19.59 -2.93
C ILE A 173 11.18 -20.79 -2.63
N PRO A 174 10.72 -21.90 -2.01
CA PRO A 174 11.55 -23.05 -1.74
C PRO A 174 12.15 -23.66 -3.00
N HIS A 175 11.38 -23.69 -4.11
CA HIS A 175 11.86 -24.21 -5.39
C HIS A 175 12.94 -23.34 -6.04
N LEU A 176 12.93 -22.03 -5.77
CA LEU A 176 13.92 -21.09 -6.31
C LEU A 176 15.19 -21.01 -5.47
N THR A 177 15.11 -21.33 -4.17
CA THR A 177 16.25 -21.23 -3.25
C THR A 177 16.96 -22.55 -3.02
N MET A 178 16.36 -23.70 -3.36
CA MET A 178 16.92 -25.04 -3.15
C MET A 178 17.61 -25.64 -4.43
N ASN A 179 17.63 -24.94 -5.55
CA ASN A 179 18.35 -25.29 -6.77
C ASN A 179 19.53 -24.34 -6.98
#